data_3bdb7077c729fb9b0b514271556add46
#
_entry.id   3bdb7077c729fb9b0b514271556add46
#
_cell.length_a   1.000
_cell.length_b   1.000
_cell.length_c   1.000
_cell.angle_alpha   90.00
_cell.angle_beta   90.00
_cell.angle_gamma   90.00
#
_symmetry.space_group_name_H-M   'P 1'
#
loop_
_entity.id
_entity.type
_entity.pdbx_description
1 polymer ?
#
loop_
_entity_poly.entity_id
_entity_poly.type
_entity_poly.pdbx_seq_one_letter_code
_entity_poly.pdbx_strand_id
1 'polypeptide(L)'
;MKVKARFGIIVTTLLLGTTACLNGCATMGMGKTEATKTTAKVETAETGLKQTLAQVDATQASLNSLIEPSQADVKNKFEAYSADVEKTEKMAKQLEKDQAKMQEQQREYLAEWEKKERTYTDPSLREASGQRRAALNSAYSEVPKASTQFQDALNGYLSQVKQIQTQLSLDLTNKGIESITPAAQKALSDGGRLKDTAEPVITAMERVMSEMAREGSGAAAGGQ
;
A
#
# COMPACT_ATOMS: atom_id res chain seq x y z
N MET A 1 47.21 -2.11 -28.82
CA MET A 1 45.82 -2.19 -29.32
C MET A 1 44.88 -1.80 -28.20
N LYS A 2 44.26 -0.63 -28.33
CA LYS A 2 43.31 -0.09 -27.32
C LYS A 2 41.88 -0.38 -27.79
N VAL A 3 41.11 -1.18 -27.05
CA VAL A 3 39.69 -1.38 -27.30
C VAL A 3 38.92 -0.58 -26.25
N LYS A 4 38.28 0.50 -26.67
CA LYS A 4 37.35 1.30 -25.86
C LYS A 4 35.97 0.69 -26.05
N ALA A 5 35.41 0.06 -25.01
CA ALA A 5 34.01 -0.32 -24.95
C ALA A 5 33.20 0.91 -24.51
N ARG A 6 32.36 1.43 -25.40
CA ARG A 6 31.34 2.46 -25.10
C ARG A 6 30.06 1.74 -24.69
N PHE A 7 29.68 1.85 -23.43
CA PHE A 7 28.35 1.48 -22.96
C PHE A 7 27.40 2.64 -23.27
N GLY A 8 26.53 2.44 -24.24
CA GLY A 8 25.43 3.34 -24.55
C GLY A 8 24.24 2.99 -23.68
N ILE A 9 23.85 3.94 -22.81
CA ILE A 9 22.59 3.87 -22.06
C ILE A 9 21.47 4.29 -23.02
N ILE A 10 20.62 3.35 -23.40
CA ILE A 10 19.37 3.63 -24.13
C ILE A 10 18.30 3.90 -23.08
N VAL A 11 17.98 5.18 -22.87
CA VAL A 11 16.80 5.62 -22.13
C VAL A 11 15.62 5.57 -23.11
N THR A 12 14.81 4.53 -23.03
CA THR A 12 13.58 4.42 -23.81
C THR A 12 12.46 5.10 -23.03
N THR A 13 12.18 6.36 -23.37
CA THR A 13 11.03 7.12 -22.87
C THR A 13 9.77 6.61 -23.57
N LEU A 14 8.97 5.80 -22.92
CA LEU A 14 7.66 5.37 -23.41
C LEU A 14 6.61 6.42 -23.02
N LEU A 15 6.31 7.35 -23.93
CA LEU A 15 5.16 8.26 -23.85
C LEU A 15 3.90 7.46 -24.24
N LEU A 16 3.10 7.06 -23.26
CA LEU A 16 1.72 6.62 -23.51
C LEU A 16 0.80 7.86 -23.47
N GLY A 17 0.44 8.33 -24.66
CA GLY A 17 -0.62 9.30 -24.83
C GLY A 17 -1.97 8.67 -24.58
N THR A 18 -2.66 9.03 -23.49
CA THR A 18 -4.07 8.72 -23.27
C THR A 18 -4.92 9.83 -23.85
N THR A 19 -5.51 9.57 -25.01
CA THR A 19 -6.59 10.39 -25.58
C THR A 19 -7.86 10.19 -24.74
N ALA A 20 -8.21 11.20 -23.94
CA ALA A 20 -9.47 11.28 -23.23
C ALA A 20 -10.59 11.60 -24.23
N CYS A 21 -11.49 10.65 -24.49
CA CYS A 21 -12.79 10.93 -25.12
C CYS A 21 -13.73 11.53 -24.08
N LEU A 22 -13.81 12.86 -24.05
CA LEU A 22 -14.83 13.62 -23.35
C LEU A 22 -16.02 13.81 -24.31
N ASN A 23 -17.11 13.08 -24.10
CA ASN A 23 -18.45 13.56 -24.48
C ASN A 23 -19.54 12.69 -23.84
N GLY A 24 -20.42 13.34 -23.08
CA GLY A 24 -21.79 12.87 -22.90
C GLY A 24 -22.35 12.80 -21.49
N CYS A 25 -23.29 13.71 -21.22
CA CYS A 25 -24.40 13.66 -20.26
C CYS A 25 -24.15 14.10 -18.82
N ALA A 26 -24.48 15.36 -18.62
CA ALA A 26 -24.45 16.11 -17.35
C ALA A 26 -25.73 15.90 -16.49
N THR A 27 -26.13 14.66 -16.16
CA THR A 27 -27.27 14.44 -15.23
C THR A 27 -27.11 13.28 -14.25
N MET A 28 -25.91 12.67 -14.16
CA MET A 28 -25.58 11.66 -13.12
C MET A 28 -24.43 12.10 -12.19
N GLY A 29 -24.31 13.40 -11.87
CA GLY A 29 -23.06 13.97 -11.35
C GLY A 29 -22.67 13.55 -9.94
N MET A 30 -23.61 13.27 -9.02
CA MET A 30 -23.23 13.07 -7.59
C MET A 30 -22.78 11.66 -7.26
N GLY A 31 -23.47 10.62 -7.75
CA GLY A 31 -23.11 9.22 -7.45
C GLY A 31 -21.76 8.81 -8.06
N LYS A 32 -21.49 9.24 -9.29
CA LYS A 32 -20.22 8.95 -9.98
C LYS A 32 -19.01 9.64 -9.30
N THR A 33 -19.22 10.85 -8.76
CA THR A 33 -18.16 11.59 -8.04
C THR A 33 -17.81 10.92 -6.71
N GLU A 34 -18.79 10.44 -5.95
CA GLU A 34 -18.53 9.78 -4.66
C GLU A 34 -17.90 8.40 -4.85
N ALA A 35 -18.38 7.60 -5.80
CA ALA A 35 -17.75 6.33 -6.18
C ALA A 35 -16.28 6.53 -6.58
N THR A 36 -15.99 7.53 -7.43
CA THR A 36 -14.62 7.85 -7.85
C THR A 36 -13.73 8.26 -6.68
N LYS A 37 -14.23 9.09 -5.75
CA LYS A 37 -13.48 9.46 -4.53
C LYS A 37 -13.17 8.24 -3.67
N THR A 38 -14.16 7.37 -3.52
CA THR A 38 -14.05 6.16 -2.70
C THR A 38 -13.03 5.20 -3.29
N THR A 39 -13.07 4.95 -4.62
CA THR A 39 -12.06 4.15 -5.32
C THR A 39 -10.65 4.74 -5.16
N ALA A 40 -10.50 6.05 -5.33
CA ALA A 40 -9.21 6.73 -5.16
C ALA A 40 -8.62 6.57 -3.75
N LYS A 41 -9.45 6.42 -2.70
CA LYS A 41 -8.96 6.14 -1.34
C LYS A 41 -8.45 4.72 -1.19
N VAL A 42 -9.10 3.74 -1.84
CA VAL A 42 -8.61 2.34 -1.86
C VAL A 42 -7.28 2.27 -2.60
N GLU A 43 -7.18 2.87 -3.79
CA GLU A 43 -5.95 2.94 -4.58
C GLU A 43 -4.80 3.63 -3.81
N THR A 44 -5.10 4.70 -3.07
CA THR A 44 -4.12 5.40 -2.23
C THR A 44 -3.59 4.49 -1.13
N ALA A 45 -4.48 3.76 -0.43
CA ALA A 45 -4.11 2.86 0.65
C ALA A 45 -3.30 1.66 0.11
N GLU A 46 -3.69 1.08 -1.03
CA GLU A 46 -2.96 -0.01 -1.69
C GLU A 46 -1.57 0.44 -2.15
N THR A 47 -1.48 1.60 -2.79
CA THR A 47 -0.19 2.18 -3.21
C THR A 47 0.72 2.44 -2.01
N GLY A 48 0.18 2.98 -0.93
CA GLY A 48 0.90 3.21 0.32
C GLY A 48 1.43 1.90 0.93
N LEU A 49 0.64 0.83 0.89
CA LEU A 49 1.06 -0.50 1.33
C LEU A 49 2.24 -1.02 0.49
N LYS A 50 2.13 -0.99 -0.85
CA LYS A 50 3.19 -1.44 -1.76
C LYS A 50 4.48 -0.62 -1.59
N GLN A 51 4.36 0.70 -1.40
CA GLN A 51 5.50 1.58 -1.14
C GLN A 51 6.15 1.30 0.23
N THR A 52 5.34 0.99 1.26
CA THR A 52 5.86 0.60 2.58
C THR A 52 6.67 -0.69 2.50
N LEU A 53 6.19 -1.69 1.74
CA LEU A 53 6.93 -2.93 1.51
C LEU A 53 8.26 -2.69 0.77
N ALA A 54 8.26 -1.84 -0.26
CA ALA A 54 9.49 -1.48 -0.97
C ALA A 54 10.49 -0.76 -0.04
N GLN A 55 10.00 0.07 0.91
CA GLN A 55 10.88 0.70 1.90
C GLN A 55 11.40 -0.29 2.94
N VAL A 56 10.62 -1.29 3.32
CA VAL A 56 11.10 -2.42 4.15
C VAL A 56 12.25 -3.14 3.44
N ASP A 57 12.14 -3.41 2.13
CA ASP A 57 13.22 -4.00 1.34
C ASP A 57 14.50 -3.12 1.36
N ALA A 58 14.35 -1.80 1.22
CA ALA A 58 15.47 -0.87 1.32
C ALA A 58 16.14 -0.91 2.71
N THR A 59 15.33 -0.94 3.78
CA THR A 59 15.84 -1.07 5.15
C THR A 59 16.56 -2.41 5.38
N GLN A 60 16.06 -3.49 4.81
CA GLN A 60 16.73 -4.78 4.85
C GLN A 60 18.08 -4.75 4.10
N ALA A 61 18.12 -4.12 2.93
CA ALA A 61 19.34 -4.00 2.15
C ALA A 61 20.42 -3.19 2.89
N SER A 62 20.05 -2.06 3.50
CA SER A 62 20.97 -1.24 4.29
C SER A 62 21.44 -1.95 5.58
N LEU A 63 20.54 -2.68 6.27
CA LEU A 63 20.90 -3.50 7.42
C LEU A 63 21.86 -4.64 7.03
N ASN A 64 21.58 -5.35 5.92
CA ASN A 64 22.45 -6.41 5.44
C ASN A 64 23.85 -5.89 5.09
N SER A 65 23.93 -4.75 4.39
CA SER A 65 25.20 -4.10 4.07
C SER A 65 25.98 -3.71 5.33
N LEU A 66 25.30 -3.33 6.40
CA LEU A 66 25.93 -2.94 7.69
C LEU A 66 26.55 -4.12 8.42
N ILE A 67 25.95 -5.32 8.35
CA ILE A 67 26.44 -6.53 9.03
C ILE A 67 27.41 -7.38 8.17
N GLU A 68 27.65 -6.99 6.92
CA GLU A 68 28.65 -7.67 6.07
C GLU A 68 30.07 -7.56 6.65
N PRO A 69 30.90 -8.61 6.52
CA PRO A 69 32.26 -8.64 7.11
C PRO A 69 33.20 -7.54 6.60
N SER A 70 32.95 -6.98 5.42
CA SER A 70 33.75 -5.89 4.84
C SER A 70 33.41 -4.56 5.53
N GLN A 71 34.21 -4.20 6.50
CA GLN A 71 34.01 -3.07 7.42
C GLN A 71 34.51 -1.72 6.88
N ALA A 72 34.63 -1.57 5.56
CA ALA A 72 34.88 -0.25 4.99
C ALA A 72 33.61 0.63 5.17
N ASP A 73 33.82 1.83 5.70
CA ASP A 73 32.80 2.89 5.73
C ASP A 73 31.56 2.60 6.60
N VAL A 74 31.75 1.96 7.76
CA VAL A 74 30.68 1.59 8.71
C VAL A 74 29.80 2.79 9.09
N LYS A 75 30.39 3.99 9.24
CA LYS A 75 29.65 5.19 9.60
C LYS A 75 28.60 5.54 8.55
N ASN A 76 28.96 5.62 7.28
CA ASN A 76 28.00 5.94 6.22
C ASN A 76 26.95 4.82 6.01
N LYS A 77 27.34 3.55 6.21
CA LYS A 77 26.39 2.42 6.21
C LYS A 77 25.36 2.54 7.33
N PHE A 78 25.80 2.95 8.53
CA PHE A 78 24.90 3.17 9.67
C PHE A 78 23.99 4.39 9.45
N GLU A 79 24.49 5.48 8.87
CA GLU A 79 23.69 6.64 8.52
C GLU A 79 22.61 6.28 7.48
N ALA A 80 22.97 5.49 6.45
CA ALA A 80 22.01 5.00 5.46
C ALA A 80 20.93 4.11 6.10
N TYR A 81 21.34 3.15 6.93
CA TYR A 81 20.42 2.29 7.67
C TYR A 81 19.46 3.10 8.57
N SER A 82 20.01 4.07 9.31
CA SER A 82 19.22 4.93 10.19
C SER A 82 18.17 5.74 9.42
N ALA A 83 18.57 6.30 8.27
CA ALA A 83 17.65 7.03 7.40
C ALA A 83 16.52 6.14 6.84
N ASP A 84 16.84 4.90 6.46
CA ASP A 84 15.86 3.92 5.99
C ASP A 84 14.89 3.49 7.09
N VAL A 85 15.36 3.27 8.32
CA VAL A 85 14.51 2.98 9.49
C VAL A 85 13.52 4.11 9.74
N GLU A 86 13.99 5.36 9.78
CA GLU A 86 13.12 6.52 9.98
C GLU A 86 12.09 6.68 8.85
N LYS A 87 12.50 6.42 7.61
CA LYS A 87 11.61 6.49 6.46
C LYS A 87 10.55 5.41 6.51
N THR A 88 10.91 4.17 6.90
CA THR A 88 9.97 3.08 7.09
C THR A 88 8.93 3.41 8.17
N GLU A 89 9.37 3.99 9.30
CA GLU A 89 8.44 4.43 10.35
C GLU A 89 7.46 5.50 9.86
N LYS A 90 7.94 6.48 9.09
CA LYS A 90 7.08 7.53 8.50
C LYS A 90 6.06 6.94 7.54
N MET A 91 6.49 6.00 6.70
CA MET A 91 5.59 5.36 5.73
C MET A 91 4.57 4.45 6.41
N ALA A 92 4.93 3.71 7.44
CA ALA A 92 4.00 2.94 8.25
C ALA A 92 2.91 3.82 8.88
N LYS A 93 3.29 4.94 9.51
CA LYS A 93 2.33 5.93 10.05
C LYS A 93 1.44 6.57 8.98
N GLN A 94 1.97 6.78 7.78
CA GLN A 94 1.17 7.30 6.67
C GLN A 94 0.16 6.25 6.18
N LEU A 95 0.58 5.00 6.06
CA LEU A 95 -0.29 3.88 5.68
C LEU A 95 -1.47 3.72 6.64
N GLU A 96 -1.23 3.78 7.97
CA GLU A 96 -2.31 3.77 8.96
C GLU A 96 -3.34 4.88 8.73
N LYS A 97 -2.86 6.11 8.46
CA LYS A 97 -3.74 7.25 8.16
C LYS A 97 -4.54 7.05 6.87
N ASP A 98 -3.93 6.49 5.84
CA ASP A 98 -4.60 6.29 4.56
C ASP A 98 -5.62 5.16 4.63
N GLN A 99 -5.35 4.10 5.41
CA GLN A 99 -6.34 3.07 5.74
C GLN A 99 -7.52 3.63 6.56
N ALA A 100 -7.25 4.50 7.53
CA ALA A 100 -8.31 5.14 8.32
C ALA A 100 -9.21 6.03 7.43
N LYS A 101 -8.62 6.84 6.53
CA LYS A 101 -9.37 7.66 5.57
C LYS A 101 -10.17 6.82 4.58
N MET A 102 -9.63 5.69 4.13
CA MET A 102 -10.34 4.75 3.27
C MET A 102 -11.59 4.21 3.97
N GLN A 103 -11.47 3.79 5.24
CA GLN A 103 -12.60 3.29 6.03
C GLN A 103 -13.65 4.37 6.32
N GLU A 104 -13.23 5.61 6.57
CA GLU A 104 -14.15 6.74 6.75
C GLU A 104 -14.93 7.02 5.46
N GLN A 105 -14.24 7.15 4.34
CA GLN A 105 -14.86 7.36 3.04
C GLN A 105 -15.83 6.22 2.64
N GLN A 106 -15.49 4.98 2.98
CA GLN A 106 -16.38 3.83 2.80
C GLN A 106 -17.69 4.02 3.60
N ARG A 107 -17.59 4.35 4.88
CA ARG A 107 -18.78 4.54 5.72
C ARG A 107 -19.69 5.64 5.18
N GLU A 108 -19.11 6.77 4.78
CA GLU A 108 -19.85 7.89 4.19
C GLU A 108 -20.53 7.47 2.88
N TYR A 109 -19.81 6.80 1.99
CA TYR A 109 -20.32 6.33 0.71
C TYR A 109 -21.50 5.36 0.87
N LEU A 110 -21.37 4.35 1.73
CA LEU A 110 -22.42 3.37 1.96
C LEU A 110 -23.65 3.98 2.65
N ALA A 111 -23.46 4.93 3.57
CA ALA A 111 -24.55 5.65 4.23
C ALA A 111 -25.33 6.54 3.25
N GLU A 112 -24.63 7.25 2.37
CA GLU A 112 -25.28 8.07 1.33
C GLU A 112 -25.99 7.20 0.29
N TRP A 113 -25.43 6.03 -0.05
CA TRP A 113 -26.11 5.06 -0.91
C TRP A 113 -27.39 4.57 -0.29
N GLU A 114 -27.38 4.14 0.99
CA GLU A 114 -28.58 3.69 1.69
C GLU A 114 -29.66 4.77 1.75
N LYS A 115 -29.27 6.03 1.98
CA LYS A 115 -30.20 7.16 1.97
C LYS A 115 -30.88 7.32 0.61
N LYS A 116 -30.15 7.22 -0.50
CA LYS A 116 -30.71 7.26 -1.85
C LYS A 116 -31.59 6.04 -2.16
N GLU A 117 -31.17 4.85 -1.76
CA GLU A 117 -31.94 3.61 -1.93
C GLU A 117 -33.34 3.71 -1.30
N ARG A 118 -33.49 4.36 -0.17
CA ARG A 118 -34.78 4.59 0.49
C ARG A 118 -35.75 5.46 -0.34
N THR A 119 -35.25 6.21 -1.29
CA THR A 119 -36.09 7.05 -2.18
C THR A 119 -36.64 6.28 -3.37
N TYR A 120 -36.17 5.07 -3.64
CA TYR A 120 -36.67 4.25 -4.75
C TYR A 120 -38.09 3.79 -4.48
N THR A 121 -38.99 4.09 -5.40
CA THR A 121 -40.40 3.66 -5.36
C THR A 121 -40.60 2.26 -5.92
N ASP A 122 -39.77 1.85 -6.88
CA ASP A 122 -39.76 0.51 -7.46
C ASP A 122 -39.11 -0.50 -6.52
N PRO A 123 -39.84 -1.54 -6.07
CA PRO A 123 -39.30 -2.55 -5.16
C PRO A 123 -38.12 -3.34 -5.75
N SER A 124 -38.13 -3.61 -7.05
CA SER A 124 -37.09 -4.39 -7.72
C SER A 124 -35.76 -3.61 -7.78
N LEU A 125 -35.83 -2.30 -8.05
CA LEU A 125 -34.66 -1.43 -8.02
C LEU A 125 -34.10 -1.28 -6.59
N ARG A 126 -34.98 -1.21 -5.59
CA ARG A 126 -34.57 -1.15 -4.19
C ARG A 126 -33.84 -2.43 -3.77
N GLU A 127 -34.40 -3.58 -4.13
CA GLU A 127 -33.79 -4.88 -3.82
C GLU A 127 -32.44 -5.03 -4.50
N ALA A 128 -32.34 -4.77 -5.82
CA ALA A 128 -31.08 -4.85 -6.56
C ALA A 128 -30.03 -3.90 -6.00
N SER A 129 -30.40 -2.68 -5.63
CA SER A 129 -29.50 -1.70 -4.99
C SER A 129 -29.02 -2.18 -3.62
N GLY A 130 -29.91 -2.73 -2.81
CA GLY A 130 -29.57 -3.27 -1.49
C GLY A 130 -28.61 -4.46 -1.56
N GLN A 131 -28.85 -5.40 -2.49
CA GLN A 131 -27.95 -6.53 -2.73
C GLN A 131 -26.55 -6.05 -3.15
N ARG A 132 -26.48 -5.07 -4.02
CA ARG A 132 -25.25 -4.50 -4.53
C ARG A 132 -24.46 -3.78 -3.42
N ARG A 133 -25.14 -2.95 -2.62
CA ARG A 133 -24.56 -2.28 -1.45
C ARG A 133 -24.04 -3.29 -0.43
N ALA A 134 -24.78 -4.37 -0.18
CA ALA A 134 -24.36 -5.43 0.73
C ALA A 134 -23.11 -6.17 0.23
N ALA A 135 -23.02 -6.47 -1.07
CA ALA A 135 -21.83 -7.11 -1.67
C ALA A 135 -20.59 -6.24 -1.51
N LEU A 136 -20.70 -4.94 -1.80
CA LEU A 136 -19.59 -4.00 -1.63
C LEU A 136 -19.19 -3.85 -0.15
N ASN A 137 -20.15 -3.74 0.76
CA ASN A 137 -19.87 -3.68 2.20
C ASN A 137 -19.16 -4.96 2.69
N SER A 138 -19.55 -6.13 2.17
CA SER A 138 -18.87 -7.40 2.47
C SER A 138 -17.42 -7.36 2.01
N ALA A 139 -17.14 -6.91 0.76
CA ALA A 139 -15.78 -6.78 0.26
C ALA A 139 -14.92 -5.85 1.14
N TYR A 140 -15.45 -4.70 1.51
CA TYR A 140 -14.76 -3.77 2.41
C TYR A 140 -14.47 -4.35 3.80
N SER A 141 -15.35 -5.18 4.34
CA SER A 141 -15.19 -5.77 5.68
C SER A 141 -13.99 -6.73 5.77
N GLU A 142 -13.51 -7.23 4.64
CA GLU A 142 -12.33 -8.12 4.60
C GLU A 142 -11.00 -7.34 4.74
N VAL A 143 -10.96 -6.07 4.32
CA VAL A 143 -9.71 -5.28 4.37
C VAL A 143 -9.19 -5.11 5.80
N PRO A 144 -9.96 -4.63 6.81
CA PRO A 144 -9.45 -4.49 8.18
C PRO A 144 -9.07 -5.84 8.80
N LYS A 145 -9.79 -6.94 8.47
CA LYS A 145 -9.45 -8.27 8.96
C LYS A 145 -8.09 -8.73 8.45
N ALA A 146 -7.85 -8.58 7.14
CA ALA A 146 -6.56 -8.91 6.54
C ALA A 146 -5.43 -8.00 7.04
N SER A 147 -5.73 -6.70 7.29
CA SER A 147 -4.74 -5.71 7.71
C SER A 147 -4.17 -5.94 9.11
N THR A 148 -4.91 -6.59 10.03
CA THR A 148 -4.47 -6.78 11.42
C THR A 148 -3.15 -7.54 11.50
N GLN A 149 -3.05 -8.68 10.83
CA GLN A 149 -1.83 -9.51 10.85
C GLN A 149 -0.63 -8.76 10.23
N PHE A 150 -0.86 -8.02 9.14
CA PHE A 150 0.18 -7.22 8.51
C PHE A 150 0.65 -6.09 9.43
N GLN A 151 -0.26 -5.35 10.08
CA GLN A 151 0.07 -4.27 11.00
C GLN A 151 0.88 -4.76 12.20
N ASP A 152 0.49 -5.89 12.79
CA ASP A 152 1.21 -6.51 13.91
C ASP A 152 2.63 -6.94 13.49
N ALA A 153 2.77 -7.55 12.32
CA ALA A 153 4.06 -7.96 11.77
C ALA A 153 4.96 -6.74 11.44
N LEU A 154 4.40 -5.68 10.84
CA LEU A 154 5.13 -4.44 10.54
C LEU A 154 5.60 -3.72 11.80
N ASN A 155 4.74 -3.63 12.82
CA ASN A 155 5.10 -3.03 14.11
C ASN A 155 6.19 -3.85 14.82
N GLY A 156 6.12 -5.17 14.78
CA GLY A 156 7.17 -6.07 15.29
C GLY A 156 8.50 -5.84 14.59
N TYR A 157 8.48 -5.79 13.25
CA TYR A 157 9.66 -5.48 12.43
C TYR A 157 10.27 -4.11 12.76
N LEU A 158 9.44 -3.06 12.79
CA LEU A 158 9.88 -1.70 13.15
C LEU A 158 10.52 -1.64 14.54
N SER A 159 9.93 -2.34 15.50
CA SER A 159 10.51 -2.42 16.85
C SER A 159 11.92 -3.03 16.84
N GLN A 160 12.13 -4.11 16.07
CA GLN A 160 13.43 -4.77 15.96
C GLN A 160 14.48 -3.87 15.30
N VAL A 161 14.18 -3.28 14.14
CA VAL A 161 15.15 -2.44 13.42
C VAL A 161 15.49 -1.17 14.19
N LYS A 162 14.55 -0.60 14.97
CA LYS A 162 14.80 0.54 15.86
C LYS A 162 15.68 0.16 17.05
N GLN A 163 15.52 -1.03 17.63
CA GLN A 163 16.39 -1.52 18.70
C GLN A 163 17.83 -1.73 18.20
N ILE A 164 18.00 -2.29 17.01
CA ILE A 164 19.31 -2.44 16.35
C ILE A 164 19.94 -1.07 16.10
N GLN A 165 19.18 -0.10 15.56
CA GLN A 165 19.64 1.27 15.36
C GLN A 165 20.10 1.90 16.68
N THR A 166 19.33 1.76 17.74
CA THR A 166 19.67 2.29 19.07
C THR A 166 20.95 1.67 19.61
N GLN A 167 21.10 0.34 19.53
CA GLN A 167 22.30 -0.36 19.99
C GLN A 167 23.54 0.09 19.24
N LEU A 168 23.46 0.21 17.91
CA LEU A 168 24.58 0.66 17.08
C LEU A 168 24.91 2.14 17.26
N SER A 169 23.94 2.97 17.64
CA SER A 169 24.21 4.38 17.98
C SER A 169 25.08 4.52 19.26
N LEU A 170 25.07 3.52 20.13
CA LEU A 170 25.87 3.48 21.35
C LEU A 170 27.24 2.84 21.10
N ASP A 171 27.32 1.85 20.23
CA ASP A 171 28.57 1.12 19.94
C ASP A 171 28.64 0.75 18.45
N LEU A 172 29.23 1.66 17.67
CA LEU A 172 29.46 1.46 16.23
C LEU A 172 30.85 0.87 15.94
N THR A 173 31.32 -0.04 16.80
CA THR A 173 32.55 -0.80 16.59
C THR A 173 32.26 -2.15 15.94
N ASN A 174 33.32 -2.83 15.45
CA ASN A 174 33.22 -4.18 14.92
C ASN A 174 32.56 -5.14 15.94
N LYS A 175 32.88 -5.02 17.21
CA LYS A 175 32.31 -5.83 18.29
C LYS A 175 30.82 -5.50 18.50
N GLY A 176 30.46 -4.21 18.40
CA GLY A 176 29.06 -3.77 18.45
C GLY A 176 28.26 -4.38 17.31
N ILE A 177 28.80 -4.36 16.08
CA ILE A 177 28.15 -4.98 14.91
C ILE A 177 28.02 -6.50 15.07
N GLU A 178 29.07 -7.18 15.51
CA GLU A 178 29.02 -8.61 15.81
C GLU A 178 27.93 -8.94 16.85
N SER A 179 27.79 -8.11 17.87
CA SER A 179 26.82 -8.31 18.96
C SER A 179 25.37 -8.24 18.50
N ILE A 180 25.06 -7.41 17.47
CA ILE A 180 23.69 -7.27 16.94
C ILE A 180 23.39 -8.22 15.78
N THR A 181 24.37 -8.92 15.24
CA THR A 181 24.22 -9.79 14.06
C THR A 181 23.07 -10.80 14.18
N PRO A 182 22.88 -11.51 15.33
CA PRO A 182 21.73 -12.42 15.47
C PRO A 182 20.37 -11.69 15.42
N ALA A 183 20.27 -10.51 16.02
CA ALA A 183 19.06 -9.69 15.98
C ALA A 183 18.81 -9.14 14.57
N ALA A 184 19.86 -8.75 13.85
CA ALA A 184 19.79 -8.30 12.48
C ALA A 184 19.31 -9.42 11.54
N GLN A 185 19.85 -10.63 11.66
CA GLN A 185 19.40 -11.79 10.87
C GLN A 185 17.92 -12.11 11.12
N LYS A 186 17.48 -12.01 12.39
CA LYS A 186 16.05 -12.17 12.70
C LYS A 186 15.20 -11.08 12.04
N ALA A 187 15.61 -9.82 12.12
CA ALA A 187 14.90 -8.71 11.49
C ALA A 187 14.84 -8.86 9.96
N LEU A 188 15.92 -9.31 9.30
CA LEU A 188 15.92 -9.63 7.87
C LEU A 188 14.92 -10.74 7.52
N SER A 189 14.86 -11.81 8.33
CA SER A 189 13.88 -12.88 8.14
C SER A 189 12.43 -12.40 8.33
N ASP A 190 12.18 -11.60 9.38
CA ASP A 190 10.85 -11.08 9.68
C ASP A 190 10.38 -10.08 8.61
N GLY A 191 11.28 -9.21 8.14
CA GLY A 191 10.99 -8.29 7.03
C GLY A 191 10.68 -9.01 5.72
N GLY A 192 11.38 -10.11 5.41
CA GLY A 192 11.05 -10.96 4.26
C GLY A 192 9.63 -11.53 4.31
N ARG A 193 9.15 -11.91 5.50
CA ARG A 193 7.79 -12.45 5.70
C ARG A 193 6.68 -11.39 5.68
N LEU A 194 7.01 -10.11 5.78
CA LEU A 194 5.99 -9.06 5.69
C LEU A 194 5.21 -9.09 4.38
N LYS A 195 5.84 -9.48 3.28
CA LYS A 195 5.18 -9.61 1.97
C LYS A 195 4.05 -10.65 2.03
N ASP A 196 4.28 -11.78 2.69
CA ASP A 196 3.30 -12.84 2.83
C ASP A 196 2.07 -12.37 3.64
N THR A 197 2.29 -11.52 4.65
CA THR A 197 1.20 -10.95 5.44
C THR A 197 0.48 -9.79 4.73
N ALA A 198 1.12 -9.15 3.76
CA ALA A 198 0.54 -8.06 2.97
C ALA A 198 -0.35 -8.56 1.82
N GLU A 199 -0.06 -9.73 1.26
CA GLU A 199 -0.79 -10.30 0.12
C GLU A 199 -2.31 -10.40 0.34
N PRO A 200 -2.80 -10.90 1.51
CA PRO A 200 -4.23 -10.89 1.80
C PRO A 200 -4.85 -9.49 1.84
N VAL A 201 -4.09 -8.47 2.27
CA VAL A 201 -4.56 -7.08 2.31
C VAL A 201 -4.72 -6.53 0.89
N ILE A 202 -3.72 -6.76 0.04
CA ILE A 202 -3.75 -6.36 -1.39
C ILE A 202 -4.93 -7.02 -2.07
N THR A 203 -5.08 -8.33 -1.92
CA THR A 203 -6.21 -9.10 -2.50
C THR A 203 -7.56 -8.56 -2.05
N ALA A 204 -7.71 -8.22 -0.77
CA ALA A 204 -8.95 -7.63 -0.25
C ALA A 204 -9.24 -6.25 -0.87
N MET A 205 -8.22 -5.38 -1.02
CA MET A 205 -8.35 -4.08 -1.67
C MET A 205 -8.69 -4.20 -3.15
N GLU A 206 -8.04 -5.10 -3.88
CA GLU A 206 -8.34 -5.40 -5.30
C GLU A 206 -9.77 -5.91 -5.49
N ARG A 207 -10.27 -6.74 -4.54
CA ARG A 207 -11.67 -7.18 -4.55
C ARG A 207 -12.63 -5.99 -4.40
N VAL A 208 -12.35 -5.06 -3.49
CA VAL A 208 -13.15 -3.84 -3.36
C VAL A 208 -13.16 -3.05 -4.66
N MET A 209 -12.01 -2.84 -5.29
CA MET A 209 -11.92 -2.12 -6.56
C MET A 209 -12.69 -2.84 -7.69
N SER A 210 -12.63 -4.17 -7.74
CA SER A 210 -13.40 -4.97 -8.69
C SER A 210 -14.91 -4.81 -8.48
N GLU A 211 -15.38 -4.83 -7.22
CA GLU A 211 -16.77 -4.59 -6.90
C GLU A 211 -17.20 -3.15 -7.25
N MET A 212 -16.35 -2.15 -7.04
CA MET A 212 -16.61 -0.77 -7.46
C MET A 212 -16.67 -0.62 -8.99
N ALA A 213 -15.78 -1.29 -9.73
CA ALA A 213 -15.73 -1.23 -11.20
C ALA A 213 -16.96 -1.84 -11.88
N ARG A 214 -17.55 -2.90 -11.31
CA ARG A 214 -18.80 -3.51 -11.80
C ARG A 214 -19.97 -2.52 -11.83
N GLU A 215 -19.91 -1.44 -11.09
CA GLU A 215 -20.91 -0.37 -11.11
C GLU A 215 -20.88 0.44 -12.41
N GLY A 216 -19.71 0.60 -13.03
CA GLY A 216 -19.55 1.36 -14.27
C GLY A 216 -20.09 0.68 -15.52
N SER A 217 -20.16 -0.65 -15.54
CA SER A 217 -20.56 -1.43 -16.72
C SER A 217 -22.06 -1.76 -16.77
N GLY A 218 -22.75 -1.79 -15.63
CA GLY A 218 -24.20 -2.10 -15.57
C GLY A 218 -25.10 -0.96 -16.04
N ALA A 219 -24.64 0.29 -16.01
CA ALA A 219 -25.41 1.44 -16.47
C ALA A 219 -25.44 1.62 -18.01
N ALA A 220 -24.55 0.92 -18.73
CA ALA A 220 -24.48 1.01 -20.20
C ALA A 220 -25.36 -0.04 -20.95
N ALA A 221 -25.87 -1.06 -20.27
CA ALA A 221 -26.62 -2.17 -20.88
C ALA A 221 -28.15 -2.01 -20.82
N GLY A 222 -28.69 -0.96 -20.18
CA GLY A 222 -30.12 -0.72 -20.01
C GLY A 222 -30.75 0.29 -20.95
N GLY A 223 -30.07 0.69 -22.03
CA GLY A 223 -30.52 1.70 -22.99
C GLY A 223 -30.66 1.12 -24.40
N GLN A 224 -31.58 0.20 -24.65
CA GLN A 224 -32.12 -0.11 -25.96
C GLN A 224 -33.63 -0.22 -25.86
#